data_bd25ddf24710ca3165e02171c4332525
#
_entry.id   bd25ddf24710ca3165e02171c4332525
#
_cell.length_a   1.000
_cell.length_b   1.000
_cell.length_c   1.000
_cell.angle_alpha   90.00
_cell.angle_beta   90.00
_cell.angle_gamma   90.00
#
_symmetry.space_group_name_H-M   'P 1'
#
loop_
_entity.id
_entity.type
_entity.pdbx_description
1 polymer ?
#
loop_
_entity_poly.entity_id
_entity_poly.type
_entity_poly.pdbx_seq_one_letter_code
_entity_poly.pdbx_strand_id
1 'polypeptide(L)'
;MDPRHVVSQLLSGQGTEILPQGDHESLIVAEQAIGEGHTQLIDDIMPNLNEIESHIIAYRYALLGNDAESAQQSLNTALSISRSKEKRDHLLEARIRMEWGILRASLGEFEQAGVDIKWAVERISALSAGHRWHGMALLNMATWHLNRGELGMALAMHAEISRHGPHLVEIVSTSRRQAAEILIGKNHLFSALRNLWIAHHGFRQSNMEEAAVEAGLHWIDIGLTEVSSDAPEMNTAIESAVPRSAGDPKPRVWIHPNDLKMMYEWLESRTDDSGAISVLEDAHRALQS
;
A
#
# COMPACT_ATOMS: atom_id res chain seq x y z
N MET A 1 2.87 -7.08 15.70
CA MET A 1 3.39 -8.35 15.12
C MET A 1 3.53 -8.18 13.62
N ASP A 2 4.55 -8.81 12.98
CA ASP A 2 4.66 -8.85 11.51
C ASP A 2 3.94 -10.10 10.97
N PRO A 3 2.84 -9.96 10.22
CA PRO A 3 2.06 -11.10 9.73
C PRO A 3 2.84 -11.95 8.71
N ARG A 4 3.80 -11.39 7.96
CA ARG A 4 4.65 -12.15 7.03
C ARG A 4 5.53 -13.15 7.76
N HIS A 5 6.06 -12.73 8.92
CA HIS A 5 6.87 -13.64 9.75
C HIS A 5 6.04 -14.84 10.22
N VAL A 6 4.79 -14.60 10.63
CA VAL A 6 3.88 -15.70 11.03
C VAL A 6 3.54 -16.59 9.85
N VAL A 7 3.23 -16.04 8.68
CA VAL A 7 2.99 -16.81 7.44
C VAL A 7 4.22 -17.68 7.11
N SER A 8 5.43 -17.12 7.17
CA SER A 8 6.67 -17.87 6.93
C SER A 8 6.87 -19.03 7.93
N GLN A 9 6.53 -18.83 9.20
CA GLN A 9 6.60 -19.87 10.22
C GLN A 9 5.59 -20.98 9.98
N LEU A 10 4.34 -20.64 9.59
CA LEU A 10 3.32 -21.63 9.22
C LEU A 10 3.77 -22.46 8.01
N LEU A 11 4.34 -21.83 6.99
CA LEU A 11 4.89 -22.50 5.80
C LEU A 11 6.06 -23.44 6.15
N SER A 12 6.82 -23.13 7.21
CA SER A 12 7.89 -24.01 7.70
C SER A 12 7.39 -25.19 8.54
N GLY A 13 6.07 -25.36 8.70
CA GLY A 13 5.44 -26.47 9.41
C GLY A 13 5.22 -26.22 10.91
N GLN A 14 5.33 -24.99 11.38
CA GLN A 14 4.87 -24.67 12.74
C GLN A 14 3.34 -24.72 12.80
N GLY A 15 2.80 -25.18 13.92
CA GLY A 15 1.36 -25.29 14.11
C GLY A 15 0.68 -23.94 14.37
N THR A 16 -0.65 -23.93 14.35
CA THR A 16 -1.47 -22.72 14.51
C THR A 16 -1.43 -22.10 15.91
N GLU A 17 -0.77 -22.73 16.86
CA GLU A 17 -0.51 -22.18 18.20
C GLU A 17 0.34 -20.90 18.19
N ILE A 18 1.04 -20.64 17.08
CA ILE A 18 1.79 -19.39 16.87
C ILE A 18 0.91 -18.22 16.42
N LEU A 19 -0.35 -18.50 16.05
CA LEU A 19 -1.26 -17.45 15.67
C LEU A 19 -1.50 -16.51 16.85
N PRO A 20 -1.42 -15.20 16.61
CA PRO A 20 -1.58 -14.23 17.69
C PRO A 20 -2.99 -14.25 18.26
N GLN A 21 -3.07 -14.15 19.58
CA GLN A 21 -4.31 -14.08 20.34
C GLN A 21 -4.65 -12.61 20.63
N GLY A 22 -5.10 -11.88 19.64
CA GLY A 22 -5.40 -10.47 19.79
C GLY A 22 -6.47 -9.98 18.84
N ASP A 23 -6.91 -8.74 19.01
CA ASP A 23 -7.97 -8.13 18.25
C ASP A 23 -7.71 -8.22 16.73
N HIS A 24 -8.35 -9.19 16.07
CA HIS A 24 -8.30 -9.42 14.61
C HIS A 24 -6.93 -9.77 14.02
N GLU A 25 -5.94 -10.11 14.84
CA GLU A 25 -4.60 -10.38 14.34
C GLU A 25 -4.53 -11.67 13.51
N SER A 26 -5.31 -12.70 13.85
CA SER A 26 -5.43 -13.91 13.02
C SER A 26 -6.05 -13.61 11.66
N LEU A 27 -7.02 -12.69 11.58
CA LEU A 27 -7.55 -12.21 10.30
C LEU A 27 -6.47 -11.53 9.45
N ILE A 28 -5.62 -10.70 10.06
CA ILE A 28 -4.51 -10.03 9.35
C ILE A 28 -3.52 -11.07 8.80
N VAL A 29 -3.22 -12.14 9.55
CA VAL A 29 -2.36 -13.23 9.06
C VAL A 29 -3.02 -13.97 7.89
N ALA A 30 -4.32 -14.27 7.97
CA ALA A 30 -5.06 -14.90 6.88
C ALA A 30 -5.09 -14.01 5.62
N GLU A 31 -5.37 -12.73 5.76
CA GLU A 31 -5.33 -11.77 4.64
C GLU A 31 -3.93 -11.68 4.01
N GLN A 32 -2.87 -11.73 4.83
CA GLN A 32 -1.48 -11.74 4.34
C GLN A 32 -1.17 -13.02 3.56
N ALA A 33 -1.56 -14.19 4.08
CA ALA A 33 -1.38 -15.47 3.40
C ALA A 33 -2.08 -15.50 2.03
N ILE A 34 -3.31 -14.98 1.95
CA ILE A 34 -4.04 -14.84 0.68
C ILE A 34 -3.30 -13.90 -0.28
N GLY A 35 -2.84 -12.75 0.22
CA GLY A 35 -2.13 -11.75 -0.58
C GLY A 35 -0.81 -12.25 -1.16
N GLU A 36 -0.15 -13.19 -0.48
CA GLU A 36 1.09 -13.84 -0.92
C GLU A 36 0.84 -15.13 -1.73
N GLY A 37 -0.42 -15.49 -1.98
CA GLY A 37 -0.80 -16.68 -2.75
C GLY A 37 -0.76 -18.00 -1.96
N HIS A 38 -0.57 -17.93 -0.64
CA HIS A 38 -0.49 -19.10 0.25
C HIS A 38 -1.87 -19.54 0.75
N THR A 39 -2.81 -19.73 -0.17
CA THR A 39 -4.21 -20.07 0.16
C THR A 39 -4.37 -21.40 0.89
N GLN A 40 -3.40 -22.33 0.76
CA GLN A 40 -3.38 -23.61 1.46
C GLN A 40 -3.32 -23.48 3.00
N LEU A 41 -2.83 -22.34 3.52
CA LEU A 41 -2.76 -22.12 4.97
C LEU A 41 -4.11 -21.72 5.57
N ILE A 42 -5.08 -21.37 4.75
CA ILE A 42 -6.33 -20.79 5.26
C ILE A 42 -7.17 -21.81 5.99
N ASP A 43 -7.19 -23.06 5.53
CA ASP A 43 -7.93 -24.14 6.21
C ASP A 43 -7.42 -24.34 7.64
N ASP A 44 -6.13 -24.14 7.87
CA ASP A 44 -5.50 -24.24 9.20
C ASP A 44 -5.79 -23.00 10.06
N ILE A 45 -5.89 -21.80 9.45
CA ILE A 45 -6.13 -20.53 10.15
C ILE A 45 -7.62 -20.34 10.48
N MET A 46 -8.55 -20.77 9.62
CA MET A 46 -10.00 -20.57 9.75
C MET A 46 -10.58 -20.93 11.12
N PRO A 47 -10.17 -22.03 11.81
CA PRO A 47 -10.68 -22.35 13.14
C PRO A 47 -10.36 -21.30 14.23
N ASN A 48 -9.38 -20.41 13.97
CA ASN A 48 -8.99 -19.34 14.89
C ASN A 48 -9.69 -18.02 14.60
N LEU A 49 -10.49 -17.96 13.54
CA LEU A 49 -11.27 -16.78 13.17
C LEU A 49 -12.67 -16.81 13.80
N ASN A 50 -13.17 -15.65 14.19
CA ASN A 50 -14.58 -15.53 14.55
C ASN A 50 -15.48 -15.56 13.30
N GLU A 51 -16.81 -15.66 13.51
CA GLU A 51 -17.77 -15.80 12.43
C GLU A 51 -17.74 -14.63 11.41
N ILE A 52 -17.53 -13.40 11.87
CA ILE A 52 -17.43 -12.22 11.00
C ILE A 52 -16.15 -12.29 10.17
N GLU A 53 -15.03 -12.60 10.79
CA GLU A 53 -13.72 -12.74 10.15
C GLU A 53 -13.71 -13.85 9.10
N SER A 54 -14.38 -14.98 9.40
CA SER A 54 -14.54 -16.07 8.44
C SER A 54 -15.28 -15.64 7.18
N HIS A 55 -16.31 -14.79 7.31
CA HIS A 55 -17.00 -14.21 6.15
C HIS A 55 -16.13 -13.20 5.38
N ILE A 56 -15.25 -12.45 6.05
CA ILE A 56 -14.29 -11.58 5.35
C ILE A 56 -13.30 -12.42 4.51
N ILE A 57 -12.84 -13.53 5.03
CA ILE A 57 -11.99 -14.46 4.28
C ILE A 57 -12.76 -15.11 3.12
N ALA A 58 -14.01 -15.55 3.34
CA ALA A 58 -14.85 -16.07 2.26
C ALA A 58 -15.05 -15.06 1.12
N TYR A 59 -15.23 -13.78 1.45
CA TYR A 59 -15.25 -12.69 0.48
C TYR A 59 -13.97 -12.61 -0.34
N ARG A 60 -12.79 -12.68 0.30
CA ARG A 60 -11.49 -12.66 -0.40
C ARG A 60 -11.35 -13.83 -1.37
N TYR A 61 -11.79 -15.03 -0.96
CA TYR A 61 -11.79 -16.20 -1.84
C TYR A 61 -12.70 -16.03 -3.05
N ALA A 62 -13.91 -15.52 -2.84
CA ALA A 62 -14.83 -15.25 -3.94
C ALA A 62 -14.23 -14.28 -4.95
N LEU A 63 -13.50 -13.24 -4.49
CA LEU A 63 -12.78 -12.33 -5.39
C LEU A 63 -11.69 -13.02 -6.19
N LEU A 64 -10.90 -13.92 -5.59
CA LEU A 64 -9.88 -14.69 -6.31
C LEU A 64 -10.52 -15.58 -7.41
N GLY A 65 -11.73 -16.09 -7.14
CA GLY A 65 -12.53 -16.88 -8.10
C GLY A 65 -13.31 -16.03 -9.12
N ASN A 66 -13.21 -14.69 -9.09
CA ASN A 66 -14.04 -13.76 -9.86
C ASN A 66 -15.55 -13.97 -9.65
N ASP A 67 -15.96 -14.45 -8.48
CA ASP A 67 -17.37 -14.67 -8.09
C ASP A 67 -17.90 -13.48 -7.29
N ALA A 68 -18.42 -12.50 -8.02
CA ALA A 68 -18.96 -11.27 -7.42
C ALA A 68 -20.21 -11.52 -6.57
N GLU A 69 -21.03 -12.53 -6.91
CA GLU A 69 -22.24 -12.85 -6.16
C GLU A 69 -21.93 -13.42 -4.78
N SER A 70 -21.04 -14.42 -4.72
CA SER A 70 -20.54 -14.98 -3.45
C SER A 70 -19.81 -13.95 -2.62
N ALA A 71 -19.05 -13.05 -3.25
CA ALA A 71 -18.38 -11.94 -2.57
C ALA A 71 -19.40 -11.00 -1.90
N GLN A 72 -20.44 -10.58 -2.62
CA GLN A 72 -21.51 -9.74 -2.07
C GLN A 72 -22.26 -10.44 -0.93
N GLN A 73 -22.60 -11.72 -1.09
CA GLN A 73 -23.29 -12.49 -0.06
C GLN A 73 -22.46 -12.59 1.23
N SER A 74 -21.16 -12.86 1.11
CA SER A 74 -20.25 -12.95 2.26
C SER A 74 -20.16 -11.62 3.01
N LEU A 75 -19.98 -10.49 2.29
CA LEU A 75 -19.97 -9.17 2.92
C LEU A 75 -21.30 -8.78 3.56
N ASN A 76 -22.44 -9.12 2.95
CA ASN A 76 -23.76 -8.88 3.52
C ASN A 76 -23.94 -9.63 4.85
N THR A 77 -23.54 -10.89 4.88
CA THR A 77 -23.62 -11.73 6.08
C THR A 77 -22.71 -11.16 7.17
N ALA A 78 -21.44 -10.88 6.86
CA ALA A 78 -20.51 -10.26 7.80
C ALA A 78 -21.05 -8.94 8.37
N LEU A 79 -21.62 -8.08 7.52
CA LEU A 79 -22.19 -6.79 7.93
C LEU A 79 -23.41 -6.96 8.85
N SER A 80 -24.28 -7.92 8.55
CA SER A 80 -25.46 -8.23 9.38
C SER A 80 -25.04 -8.69 10.78
N ILE A 81 -24.05 -9.59 10.86
CA ILE A 81 -23.55 -10.13 12.14
C ILE A 81 -22.86 -9.01 12.94
N SER A 82 -21.99 -8.19 12.30
CA SER A 82 -21.26 -7.11 12.98
C SER A 82 -22.18 -6.03 13.58
N ARG A 83 -23.41 -5.93 13.10
CA ARG A 83 -24.44 -5.00 13.60
C ARG A 83 -25.39 -5.62 14.61
N SER A 84 -25.34 -6.92 14.82
CA SER A 84 -26.21 -7.59 15.78
C SER A 84 -25.94 -7.07 17.20
N LYS A 85 -26.97 -7.08 18.07
CA LYS A 85 -26.82 -6.61 19.45
C LYS A 85 -25.85 -7.48 20.27
N GLU A 86 -25.74 -8.74 19.91
CA GLU A 86 -24.93 -9.74 20.62
C GLU A 86 -23.44 -9.69 20.23
N LYS A 87 -23.16 -9.31 18.97
CA LYS A 87 -21.80 -9.38 18.40
C LYS A 87 -21.35 -8.06 17.79
N ARG A 88 -21.82 -6.93 18.33
CA ARG A 88 -21.56 -5.63 17.74
C ARG A 88 -20.08 -5.28 17.78
N ASP A 89 -19.46 -5.24 16.59
CA ASP A 89 -18.08 -4.85 16.39
C ASP A 89 -18.00 -3.68 15.40
N HIS A 90 -17.71 -2.50 15.94
CA HIS A 90 -17.69 -1.27 15.16
C HIS A 90 -16.47 -1.17 14.23
N LEU A 91 -15.35 -1.81 14.59
CA LEU A 91 -14.15 -1.79 13.78
C LEU A 91 -14.28 -2.74 12.59
N LEU A 92 -14.78 -3.96 12.83
CA LEU A 92 -15.11 -4.91 11.75
C LEU A 92 -16.24 -4.37 10.86
N GLU A 93 -17.29 -3.72 11.41
CA GLU A 93 -18.29 -3.05 10.58
C GLU A 93 -17.66 -2.05 9.62
N ALA A 94 -16.73 -1.22 10.11
CA ALA A 94 -16.05 -0.24 9.27
C ALA A 94 -15.13 -0.92 8.22
N ARG A 95 -14.43 -2.00 8.62
CA ARG A 95 -13.62 -2.80 7.71
C ARG A 95 -14.45 -3.43 6.59
N ILE A 96 -15.60 -4.01 6.92
CA ILE A 96 -16.53 -4.61 5.94
C ILE A 96 -17.09 -3.55 5.00
N ARG A 97 -17.48 -2.37 5.50
CA ARG A 97 -17.95 -1.28 4.64
C ARG A 97 -16.87 -0.74 3.71
N MET A 98 -15.60 -0.77 4.13
CA MET A 98 -14.48 -0.47 3.24
C MET A 98 -14.45 -1.45 2.06
N GLU A 99 -14.55 -2.75 2.33
CA GLU A 99 -14.59 -3.77 1.28
C GLU A 99 -15.81 -3.63 0.36
N TRP A 100 -16.98 -3.28 0.93
CA TRP A 100 -18.15 -2.94 0.13
C TRP A 100 -17.90 -1.78 -0.83
N GLY A 101 -17.23 -0.73 -0.36
CA GLY A 101 -16.87 0.41 -1.19
C GLY A 101 -15.93 0.00 -2.33
N ILE A 102 -14.93 -0.84 -2.06
CA ILE A 102 -14.01 -1.35 -3.09
C ILE A 102 -14.76 -2.20 -4.12
N LEU A 103 -15.60 -3.14 -3.67
CA LEU A 103 -16.38 -4.00 -4.56
C LEU A 103 -17.35 -3.18 -5.43
N ARG A 104 -18.05 -2.21 -4.85
CA ARG A 104 -18.93 -1.29 -5.61
C ARG A 104 -18.18 -0.48 -6.64
N ALA A 105 -16.99 0.01 -6.30
CA ALA A 105 -16.16 0.73 -7.26
C ALA A 105 -15.77 -0.16 -8.46
N SER A 106 -15.45 -1.44 -8.23
CA SER A 106 -15.15 -2.39 -9.30
C SER A 106 -16.35 -2.72 -10.19
N LEU A 107 -17.56 -2.61 -9.63
CA LEU A 107 -18.83 -2.78 -10.36
C LEU A 107 -19.33 -1.49 -11.05
N GLY A 108 -18.58 -0.38 -10.94
CA GLY A 108 -18.92 0.91 -11.52
C GLY A 108 -19.91 1.76 -10.68
N GLU A 109 -20.24 1.33 -9.47
CA GLU A 109 -21.15 2.05 -8.55
C GLU A 109 -20.39 3.13 -7.76
N PHE A 110 -19.70 4.03 -8.43
CA PHE A 110 -18.72 4.97 -7.84
C PHE A 110 -19.30 5.88 -6.73
N GLU A 111 -20.52 6.33 -6.85
CA GLU A 111 -21.14 7.21 -5.84
C GLU A 111 -21.42 6.47 -4.53
N GLN A 112 -21.98 5.26 -4.62
CA GLN A 112 -22.24 4.42 -3.45
C GLN A 112 -20.94 3.94 -2.81
N ALA A 113 -19.95 3.59 -3.63
CA ALA A 113 -18.59 3.27 -3.20
C ALA A 113 -18.00 4.40 -2.35
N GLY A 114 -18.12 5.64 -2.82
CA GLY A 114 -17.62 6.81 -2.10
C GLY A 114 -18.28 7.02 -0.73
N VAL A 115 -19.57 6.76 -0.61
CA VAL A 115 -20.28 6.83 0.67
C VAL A 115 -19.72 5.83 1.67
N ASP A 116 -19.54 4.57 1.24
CA ASP A 116 -19.03 3.52 2.13
C ASP A 116 -17.55 3.73 2.49
N ILE A 117 -16.70 4.09 1.52
CA ILE A 117 -15.27 4.34 1.74
C ILE A 117 -15.08 5.52 2.71
N LYS A 118 -15.74 6.66 2.50
CA LYS A 118 -15.63 7.83 3.38
C LYS A 118 -16.06 7.50 4.81
N TRP A 119 -17.22 6.88 4.97
CA TRP A 119 -17.71 6.48 6.28
C TRP A 119 -16.74 5.53 6.98
N ALA A 120 -16.17 4.56 6.24
CA ALA A 120 -15.22 3.60 6.78
C ALA A 120 -13.92 4.27 7.23
N VAL A 121 -13.35 5.16 6.42
CA VAL A 121 -12.14 5.94 6.77
C VAL A 121 -12.37 6.73 8.05
N GLU A 122 -13.44 7.51 8.13
CA GLU A 122 -13.78 8.31 9.31
C GLU A 122 -13.93 7.44 10.56
N ARG A 123 -14.61 6.29 10.43
CA ARG A 123 -14.85 5.39 11.54
C ARG A 123 -13.60 4.66 12.01
N ILE A 124 -12.78 4.14 11.09
CA ILE A 124 -11.52 3.49 11.41
C ILE A 124 -10.55 4.50 12.04
N SER A 125 -10.48 5.72 11.51
CA SER A 125 -9.67 6.79 12.10
C SER A 125 -10.07 7.09 13.55
N ALA A 126 -11.36 7.15 13.84
CA ALA A 126 -11.86 7.43 15.19
C ALA A 126 -11.62 6.28 16.18
N LEU A 127 -11.64 5.02 15.72
CA LEU A 127 -11.52 3.83 16.56
C LEU A 127 -10.07 3.35 16.72
N SER A 128 -9.24 3.51 15.71
CA SER A 128 -7.92 2.90 15.64
C SER A 128 -6.96 3.69 14.75
N ALA A 129 -6.83 5.00 15.01
CA ALA A 129 -5.90 5.87 14.28
C ALA A 129 -4.47 5.28 14.32
N GLY A 130 -3.88 5.14 13.12
CA GLY A 130 -2.54 4.57 12.96
C GLY A 130 -2.48 3.04 12.91
N HIS A 131 -3.57 2.34 13.20
CA HIS A 131 -3.63 0.91 12.97
C HIS A 131 -3.46 0.58 11.48
N ARG A 132 -3.05 -0.67 11.16
CA ARG A 132 -2.88 -1.16 9.77
C ARG A 132 -4.11 -0.85 8.90
N TRP A 133 -5.30 -1.10 9.40
CA TRP A 133 -6.55 -0.83 8.66
C TRP A 133 -6.82 0.65 8.42
N HIS A 134 -6.36 1.55 9.30
CA HIS A 134 -6.45 2.99 9.03
C HIS A 134 -5.59 3.39 7.83
N GLY A 135 -4.35 2.94 7.79
CA GLY A 135 -3.48 3.21 6.64
C GLY A 135 -4.02 2.60 5.34
N MET A 136 -4.51 1.35 5.38
CA MET A 136 -5.15 0.71 4.22
C MET A 136 -6.42 1.46 3.77
N ALA A 137 -7.23 1.95 4.69
CA ALA A 137 -8.42 2.72 4.37
C ALA A 137 -8.08 4.04 3.65
N LEU A 138 -7.02 4.73 4.09
CA LEU A 138 -6.51 5.93 3.41
C LEU A 138 -5.98 5.61 2.01
N LEU A 139 -5.25 4.49 1.83
CA LEU A 139 -4.80 4.03 0.50
C LEU A 139 -5.98 3.74 -0.43
N ASN A 140 -7.00 3.03 0.05
CA ASN A 140 -8.20 2.74 -0.74
C ASN A 140 -8.97 4.01 -1.12
N MET A 141 -9.06 4.97 -0.21
CA MET A 141 -9.69 6.27 -0.49
C MET A 141 -8.86 7.07 -1.51
N ALA A 142 -7.54 7.02 -1.43
CA ALA A 142 -6.67 7.64 -2.45
C ALA A 142 -6.91 7.01 -3.83
N THR A 143 -6.98 5.68 -3.91
CA THR A 143 -7.29 4.95 -5.15
C THR A 143 -8.67 5.31 -5.70
N TRP A 144 -9.69 5.42 -4.84
CA TRP A 144 -11.02 5.83 -5.26
C TRP A 144 -11.02 7.25 -5.86
N HIS A 145 -10.31 8.21 -5.24
CA HIS A 145 -10.13 9.56 -5.79
C HIS A 145 -9.34 9.55 -7.12
N LEU A 146 -8.30 8.68 -7.21
CA LEU A 146 -7.52 8.53 -8.43
C LEU A 146 -8.37 8.06 -9.62
N ASN A 147 -9.22 7.04 -9.40
CA ASN A 147 -10.13 6.50 -10.41
C ASN A 147 -11.16 7.52 -10.89
N ARG A 148 -11.44 8.56 -10.12
CA ARG A 148 -12.29 9.70 -10.49
C ARG A 148 -11.52 10.85 -11.14
N GLY A 149 -10.21 10.74 -11.29
CA GLY A 149 -9.35 11.83 -11.77
C GLY A 149 -9.11 12.95 -10.77
N GLU A 150 -9.47 12.76 -9.52
CA GLU A 150 -9.36 13.75 -8.43
C GLU A 150 -7.95 13.71 -7.81
N LEU A 151 -6.92 13.94 -8.64
CA LEU A 151 -5.51 13.74 -8.29
C LEU A 151 -5.05 14.50 -7.03
N GLY A 152 -5.57 15.72 -6.82
CA GLY A 152 -5.27 16.53 -5.63
C GLY A 152 -5.78 15.89 -4.34
N MET A 153 -6.98 15.30 -4.37
CA MET A 153 -7.55 14.59 -3.23
C MET A 153 -6.80 13.28 -2.95
N ALA A 154 -6.44 12.54 -4.00
CA ALA A 154 -5.61 11.34 -3.84
C ALA A 154 -4.27 11.68 -3.16
N LEU A 155 -3.56 12.72 -3.60
CA LEU A 155 -2.33 13.19 -2.95
C LEU A 155 -2.55 13.65 -1.51
N ALA A 156 -3.68 14.28 -1.19
CA ALA A 156 -4.02 14.66 0.18
C ALA A 156 -4.16 13.43 1.09
N MET A 157 -4.83 12.35 0.62
CA MET A 157 -4.93 11.09 1.36
C MET A 157 -3.55 10.46 1.60
N HIS A 158 -2.68 10.47 0.60
CA HIS A 158 -1.31 10.00 0.76
C HIS A 158 -0.50 10.85 1.76
N ALA A 159 -0.76 12.16 1.85
CA ALA A 159 -0.09 13.06 2.79
C ALA A 159 -0.52 12.82 4.25
N GLU A 160 -1.74 12.30 4.50
CA GLU A 160 -2.20 11.90 5.83
C GLU A 160 -1.44 10.67 6.37
N ILE A 161 -0.90 9.83 5.49
CA ILE A 161 -0.07 8.67 5.87
C ILE A 161 1.34 9.17 6.20
N SER A 162 1.56 9.53 7.46
CA SER A 162 2.79 10.16 7.92
C SER A 162 3.93 9.16 8.10
N ARG A 163 5.13 9.51 7.63
CA ARG A 163 6.37 8.76 7.84
C ARG A 163 6.79 8.71 9.32
N HIS A 164 6.51 9.76 10.07
CA HIS A 164 6.78 9.84 11.52
C HIS A 164 5.51 9.63 12.37
N GLY A 165 4.42 9.21 11.71
CA GLY A 165 3.18 8.88 12.37
C GLY A 165 3.15 7.41 12.83
N PRO A 166 1.99 6.97 13.28
CA PRO A 166 1.81 5.61 13.80
C PRO A 166 1.63 4.55 12.70
N HIS A 167 1.66 4.94 11.41
CA HIS A 167 1.46 4.01 10.31
C HIS A 167 2.66 3.08 10.10
N LEU A 168 2.37 1.85 9.72
CA LEU A 168 3.39 0.84 9.42
C LEU A 168 4.26 1.26 8.23
N VAL A 169 5.53 0.86 8.25
CA VAL A 169 6.51 1.25 7.22
C VAL A 169 6.09 0.80 5.82
N GLU A 170 5.52 -0.40 5.68
CA GLU A 170 5.02 -0.89 4.40
C GLU A 170 3.85 -0.05 3.86
N ILE A 171 2.96 0.44 4.73
CA ILE A 171 1.85 1.32 4.35
C ILE A 171 2.38 2.67 3.88
N VAL A 172 3.34 3.23 4.61
CA VAL A 172 4.02 4.47 4.21
C VAL A 172 4.69 4.30 2.84
N SER A 173 5.43 3.21 2.65
CA SER A 173 6.17 2.92 1.41
C SER A 173 5.23 2.77 0.21
N THR A 174 4.15 2.01 0.37
CA THR A 174 3.10 1.86 -0.65
C THR A 174 2.48 3.22 -0.99
N SER A 175 2.14 4.01 0.03
CA SER A 175 1.61 5.37 -0.15
C SER A 175 2.57 6.26 -0.94
N ARG A 176 3.87 6.21 -0.64
CA ARG A 176 4.87 7.03 -1.33
C ARG A 176 5.07 6.59 -2.77
N ARG A 177 5.07 5.28 -3.06
CA ARG A 177 5.12 4.78 -4.44
C ARG A 177 3.92 5.26 -5.25
N GLN A 178 2.70 5.09 -4.74
CA GLN A 178 1.48 5.55 -5.43
C GLN A 178 1.45 7.08 -5.61
N ALA A 179 1.86 7.84 -4.60
CA ALA A 179 1.98 9.29 -4.72
C ALA A 179 3.00 9.70 -5.80
N ALA A 180 4.12 8.96 -5.92
CA ALA A 180 5.11 9.23 -6.96
C ALA A 180 4.53 9.04 -8.36
N GLU A 181 3.75 8.02 -8.62
CA GLU A 181 3.08 7.77 -9.91
C GLU A 181 2.17 8.95 -10.30
N ILE A 182 1.39 9.46 -9.35
CA ILE A 182 0.55 10.65 -9.58
C ILE A 182 1.41 11.88 -9.89
N LEU A 183 2.49 12.07 -9.15
CA LEU A 183 3.40 13.22 -9.31
C LEU A 183 4.14 13.19 -10.63
N ILE A 184 4.55 12.01 -11.11
CA ILE A 184 5.13 11.82 -12.45
C ILE A 184 4.15 12.27 -13.52
N GLY A 185 2.90 11.77 -13.45
CA GLY A 185 1.85 12.17 -14.39
C GLY A 185 1.52 13.67 -14.36
N LYS A 186 1.87 14.38 -13.29
CA LYS A 186 1.73 15.84 -13.15
C LYS A 186 3.04 16.60 -13.46
N ASN A 187 4.08 15.93 -13.87
CA ASN A 187 5.42 16.49 -14.10
C ASN A 187 6.05 17.15 -12.86
N HIS A 188 5.73 16.65 -11.66
CA HIS A 188 6.33 17.09 -10.39
C HIS A 188 7.49 16.15 -10.00
N LEU A 189 8.53 16.09 -10.82
CA LEU A 189 9.55 15.05 -10.82
C LEU A 189 10.39 15.01 -9.53
N PHE A 190 10.74 16.17 -8.96
CA PHE A 190 11.52 16.20 -7.71
C PHE A 190 10.74 15.65 -6.51
N SER A 191 9.42 15.92 -6.44
CA SER A 191 8.57 15.30 -5.43
C SER A 191 8.38 13.81 -5.69
N ALA A 192 8.28 13.40 -6.94
CA ALA A 192 8.23 11.98 -7.31
C ALA A 192 9.49 11.25 -6.88
N LEU A 193 10.68 11.78 -7.21
CA LEU A 193 11.97 11.21 -6.79
C LEU A 193 12.07 11.07 -5.27
N ARG A 194 11.67 12.11 -4.52
CA ARG A 194 11.62 12.04 -3.06
C ARG A 194 10.74 10.90 -2.57
N ASN A 195 9.56 10.75 -3.15
CA ASN A 195 8.62 9.71 -2.77
C ASN A 195 9.12 8.30 -3.14
N LEU A 196 9.72 8.12 -4.32
CA LEU A 196 10.34 6.86 -4.73
C LEU A 196 11.52 6.48 -3.82
N TRP A 197 12.36 7.45 -3.43
CA TRP A 197 13.44 7.22 -2.47
C TRP A 197 12.92 6.70 -1.14
N ILE A 198 11.87 7.32 -0.58
CA ILE A 198 11.26 6.90 0.68
C ILE A 198 10.64 5.50 0.53
N ALA A 199 9.94 5.25 -0.58
CA ALA A 199 9.32 3.97 -0.88
C ALA A 199 10.35 2.85 -0.96
N HIS A 200 11.44 3.03 -1.73
CA HIS A 200 12.53 2.07 -1.85
C HIS A 200 13.10 1.67 -0.49
N HIS A 201 13.50 2.67 0.32
CA HIS A 201 14.10 2.38 1.63
C HIS A 201 13.12 1.73 2.60
N GLY A 202 11.86 2.14 2.59
CA GLY A 202 10.85 1.55 3.46
C GLY A 202 10.46 0.13 3.04
N PHE A 203 10.38 -0.18 1.74
CA PHE A 203 10.17 -1.54 1.26
C PHE A 203 11.34 -2.47 1.63
N ARG A 204 12.58 -2.00 1.54
CA ARG A 204 13.75 -2.75 2.03
C ARG A 204 13.65 -3.03 3.53
N GLN A 205 13.27 -2.03 4.33
CA GLN A 205 13.09 -2.19 5.76
C GLN A 205 11.99 -3.21 6.10
N SER A 206 10.98 -3.34 5.25
CA SER A 206 9.85 -4.27 5.42
C SER A 206 10.04 -5.61 4.67
N ASN A 207 11.25 -5.90 4.17
CA ASN A 207 11.58 -7.11 3.40
C ASN A 207 10.67 -7.34 2.17
N MET A 208 10.22 -6.26 1.54
CA MET A 208 9.45 -6.28 0.28
C MET A 208 10.41 -6.04 -0.88
N GLU A 209 11.20 -7.05 -1.21
CA GLU A 209 12.35 -6.90 -2.12
C GLU A 209 11.93 -6.49 -3.54
N GLU A 210 10.94 -7.13 -4.13
CA GLU A 210 10.44 -6.78 -5.47
C GLU A 210 9.96 -5.33 -5.54
N ALA A 211 9.14 -4.89 -4.60
CA ALA A 211 8.65 -3.51 -4.55
C ALA A 211 9.79 -2.50 -4.32
N ALA A 212 10.83 -2.90 -3.60
CA ALA A 212 12.02 -2.08 -3.40
C ALA A 212 12.84 -1.96 -4.69
N VAL A 213 12.97 -3.04 -5.46
CA VAL A 213 13.64 -3.05 -6.77
C VAL A 213 12.89 -2.13 -7.73
N GLU A 214 11.59 -2.31 -7.90
CA GLU A 214 10.75 -1.46 -8.76
C GLU A 214 10.89 0.04 -8.43
N ALA A 215 10.77 0.39 -7.15
CA ALA A 215 10.87 1.79 -6.72
C ALA A 215 12.28 2.36 -6.95
N GLY A 216 13.32 1.56 -6.79
CA GLY A 216 14.70 1.95 -7.01
C GLY A 216 15.03 2.15 -8.50
N LEU A 217 14.61 1.24 -9.37
CA LEU A 217 14.76 1.36 -10.82
C LEU A 217 14.04 2.61 -11.34
N HIS A 218 12.79 2.82 -10.90
CA HIS A 218 12.01 3.99 -11.28
C HIS A 218 12.66 5.29 -10.82
N TRP A 219 13.29 5.29 -9.64
CA TRP A 219 14.04 6.45 -9.14
C TRP A 219 15.25 6.79 -9.99
N ILE A 220 16.04 5.78 -10.45
CA ILE A 220 17.17 5.98 -11.35
C ILE A 220 16.69 6.50 -12.71
N ASP A 221 15.73 5.82 -13.31
CA ASP A 221 15.22 6.12 -14.66
C ASP A 221 14.74 7.57 -14.76
N ILE A 222 13.82 7.98 -13.89
CA ILE A 222 13.32 9.35 -13.86
C ILE A 222 14.42 10.35 -13.52
N GLY A 223 15.26 10.01 -12.55
CA GLY A 223 16.32 10.91 -12.10
C GLY A 223 17.37 11.20 -13.16
N LEU A 224 17.72 10.23 -13.99
CA LEU A 224 18.72 10.40 -15.04
C LEU A 224 18.15 11.01 -16.32
N THR A 225 16.92 10.63 -16.70
CA THR A 225 16.32 11.07 -17.97
C THR A 225 15.63 12.42 -17.87
N GLU A 226 14.89 12.68 -16.81
CA GLU A 226 13.97 13.80 -16.74
C GLU A 226 14.51 14.98 -15.91
N VAL A 227 15.22 14.72 -14.82
CA VAL A 227 15.72 15.79 -13.93
C VAL A 227 17.00 16.45 -14.45
N SER A 228 17.76 15.77 -15.31
CA SER A 228 18.95 16.34 -15.94
C SER A 228 18.64 17.38 -17.02
N SER A 229 17.41 17.45 -17.49
CA SER A 229 17.06 18.18 -18.70
C SER A 229 16.56 19.60 -18.53
N ASP A 230 16.03 20.13 -17.38
CA ASP A 230 15.82 21.56 -17.24
C ASP A 230 14.95 22.12 -16.11
N ALA A 231 15.14 23.41 -15.84
CA ALA A 231 14.36 24.38 -15.08
C ALA A 231 14.15 24.06 -13.59
N PRO A 232 15.21 23.85 -12.79
CA PRO A 232 15.11 23.56 -11.38
C PRO A 232 14.31 24.59 -10.56
N GLU A 233 14.37 25.87 -10.94
CA GLU A 233 13.71 26.95 -10.20
C GLU A 233 12.18 26.91 -10.32
N MET A 234 11.66 26.71 -11.52
CA MET A 234 10.20 26.63 -11.77
C MET A 234 9.63 25.35 -11.12
N ASN A 235 10.30 24.24 -11.28
CA ASN A 235 9.90 22.97 -10.68
C ASN A 235 9.91 23.07 -9.15
N THR A 236 10.92 23.68 -8.54
CA THR A 236 10.99 23.85 -7.09
C THR A 236 9.81 24.68 -6.54
N ALA A 237 9.38 25.71 -7.25
CA ALA A 237 8.23 26.52 -6.86
C ALA A 237 6.91 25.73 -6.92
N ILE A 238 6.72 24.91 -7.96
CA ILE A 238 5.56 24.03 -8.12
C ILE A 238 5.57 22.93 -7.05
N GLU A 239 6.73 22.30 -6.83
CA GLU A 239 6.94 21.25 -5.84
C GLU A 239 6.59 21.68 -4.41
N SER A 240 6.83 22.94 -4.06
CA SER A 240 6.50 23.46 -2.73
C SER A 240 4.99 23.47 -2.45
N ALA A 241 4.15 23.48 -3.48
CA ALA A 241 2.70 23.44 -3.37
C ALA A 241 2.12 22.03 -3.23
N VAL A 242 2.94 20.99 -3.45
CA VAL A 242 2.48 19.58 -3.35
C VAL A 242 2.37 19.17 -1.89
N PRO A 243 1.24 18.57 -1.46
CA PRO A 243 1.08 18.05 -0.10
C PRO A 243 2.20 17.08 0.29
N ARG A 244 2.74 17.23 1.49
CA ARG A 244 3.78 16.40 2.05
C ARG A 244 3.35 15.83 3.40
N SER A 245 3.72 14.60 3.68
CA SER A 245 3.59 14.03 5.00
C SER A 245 4.66 14.58 5.94
N ALA A 246 4.36 14.60 7.23
CA ALA A 246 5.34 14.92 8.25
C ALA A 246 6.54 13.97 8.16
N GLY A 247 7.74 14.52 8.23
CA GLY A 247 8.99 13.77 8.18
C GLY A 247 9.51 13.43 6.78
N ASP A 248 8.75 13.71 5.72
CA ASP A 248 9.28 13.55 4.38
C ASP A 248 10.43 14.54 4.12
N PRO A 249 11.55 14.11 3.52
CA PRO A 249 12.66 14.98 3.23
C PRO A 249 12.25 16.06 2.22
N LYS A 250 12.99 17.16 2.21
CA LYS A 250 12.83 18.18 1.18
C LYS A 250 13.23 17.61 -0.19
N PRO A 251 12.60 18.09 -1.30
CA PRO A 251 13.02 17.70 -2.64
C PRO A 251 14.49 18.05 -2.88
N ARG A 252 15.18 17.23 -3.66
CA ARG A 252 16.49 17.52 -4.21
C ARG A 252 16.36 17.96 -5.65
N VAL A 253 17.19 18.89 -6.09
CA VAL A 253 17.17 19.44 -7.46
C VAL A 253 17.80 18.45 -8.47
N TRP A 254 18.65 17.55 -7.97
CA TRP A 254 19.35 16.53 -8.77
C TRP A 254 19.59 15.26 -7.97
N ILE A 255 19.89 14.19 -8.68
CA ILE A 255 20.38 12.96 -8.05
C ILE A 255 21.80 13.20 -7.55
N HIS A 256 22.02 13.00 -6.25
CA HIS A 256 23.36 13.07 -5.69
C HIS A 256 24.16 11.84 -6.10
N PRO A 257 25.44 11.98 -6.59
CA PRO A 257 26.23 10.85 -7.06
C PRO A 257 26.37 9.69 -6.06
N ASN A 258 26.50 10.01 -4.77
CA ASN A 258 26.58 8.98 -3.73
C ASN A 258 25.26 8.20 -3.57
N ASP A 259 24.11 8.87 -3.71
CA ASP A 259 22.80 8.22 -3.64
C ASP A 259 22.59 7.31 -4.86
N LEU A 260 23.00 7.79 -6.05
CA LEU A 260 22.97 7.02 -7.28
C LEU A 260 23.86 5.76 -7.17
N LYS A 261 25.09 5.91 -6.67
CA LYS A 261 25.99 4.80 -6.45
C LYS A 261 25.43 3.76 -5.50
N MET A 262 24.90 4.17 -4.34
CA MET A 262 24.29 3.26 -3.38
C MET A 262 23.08 2.52 -3.97
N MET A 263 22.23 3.22 -4.73
CA MET A 263 21.08 2.63 -5.38
C MET A 263 21.50 1.62 -6.45
N TYR A 264 22.44 2.00 -7.32
CA TYR A 264 22.99 1.14 -8.36
C TYR A 264 23.58 -0.15 -7.78
N GLU A 265 24.52 -0.04 -6.82
CA GLU A 265 25.16 -1.19 -6.18
C GLU A 265 24.16 -2.15 -5.53
N TRP A 266 23.07 -1.62 -4.98
CA TRP A 266 22.04 -2.46 -4.38
C TRP A 266 21.18 -3.17 -5.43
N LEU A 267 20.84 -2.52 -6.53
CA LEU A 267 20.00 -3.06 -7.61
C LEU A 267 20.74 -4.06 -8.50
N GLU A 268 22.02 -3.79 -8.82
CA GLU A 268 22.83 -4.61 -9.73
C GLU A 268 22.86 -6.10 -9.33
N SER A 269 22.84 -6.39 -8.04
CA SER A 269 22.85 -7.77 -7.53
C SER A 269 21.47 -8.42 -7.43
N ARG A 270 20.39 -7.72 -7.81
CA ARG A 270 19.01 -8.13 -7.54
C ARG A 270 18.09 -8.14 -8.75
N THR A 271 18.58 -7.74 -9.88
CA THR A 271 17.76 -7.69 -11.09
C THR A 271 18.53 -8.23 -12.28
N ASP A 272 17.89 -9.09 -13.04
CA ASP A 272 18.33 -9.70 -14.29
C ASP A 272 17.36 -9.45 -15.44
N ASP A 273 16.31 -8.65 -15.21
CA ASP A 273 15.33 -8.26 -16.24
C ASP A 273 15.97 -7.34 -17.28
N SER A 274 15.67 -7.58 -18.55
CA SER A 274 16.19 -6.81 -19.69
C SER A 274 15.85 -5.31 -19.62
N GLY A 275 14.68 -4.95 -19.07
CA GLY A 275 14.29 -3.56 -18.84
C GLY A 275 15.14 -2.88 -17.77
N ALA A 276 15.43 -3.59 -16.70
CA ALA A 276 16.29 -3.12 -15.62
C ALA A 276 17.74 -2.94 -16.07
N ILE A 277 18.25 -3.79 -16.95
CA ILE A 277 19.63 -3.72 -17.48
C ILE A 277 19.87 -2.37 -18.16
N SER A 278 18.95 -1.90 -18.99
CA SER A 278 19.08 -0.60 -19.67
C SER A 278 19.21 0.56 -18.69
N VAL A 279 18.37 0.58 -17.65
CA VAL A 279 18.39 1.62 -16.59
C VAL A 279 19.71 1.56 -15.80
N LEU A 280 20.21 0.36 -15.52
CA LEU A 280 21.47 0.17 -14.80
C LEU A 280 22.69 0.55 -15.66
N GLU A 281 22.69 0.32 -16.97
CA GLU A 281 23.72 0.78 -17.89
C GLU A 281 23.79 2.31 -17.94
N ASP A 282 22.65 3.00 -17.94
CA ASP A 282 22.60 4.45 -17.89
C ASP A 282 23.14 4.99 -16.57
N ALA A 283 22.79 4.35 -15.45
CA ALA A 283 23.34 4.68 -14.13
C ALA A 283 24.86 4.48 -14.08
N HIS A 284 25.34 3.37 -14.62
CA HIS A 284 26.79 3.08 -14.67
C HIS A 284 27.55 4.13 -15.49
N ARG A 285 27.03 4.53 -16.66
CA ARG A 285 27.62 5.60 -17.47
C ARG A 285 27.64 6.94 -16.73
N ALA A 286 26.56 7.28 -16.03
CA ALA A 286 26.47 8.51 -15.24
C ALA A 286 27.46 8.52 -14.04
N LEU A 287 27.80 7.36 -13.49
CA LEU A 287 28.76 7.25 -12.39
C LEU A 287 30.24 7.36 -12.87
N GLN A 288 30.48 7.14 -14.17
CA GLN A 288 31.83 7.23 -14.77
C GLN A 288 32.15 8.61 -15.34
N SER A 289 31.12 9.48 -15.53
CA SER A 289 31.27 10.84 -16.05
C SER A 289 31.57 11.83 -14.92
#